data_b40477aea8f97e63f751e13a760f248c
#
_entry.id   b40477aea8f97e63f751e13a760f248c
#
_cell.length_a   1.000
_cell.length_b   1.000
_cell.length_c   1.000
_cell.angle_alpha   90.00
_cell.angle_beta   90.00
_cell.angle_gamma   90.00
#
_symmetry.space_group_name_H-M   'P 1'
#
loop_
_entity.id
_entity.type
_entity.pdbx_description
1 polymer ?
#
loop_
_entity_poly.entity_id
_entity_poly.type
_entity_poly.pdbx_seq_one_letter_code
_entity_poly.pdbx_strand_id
1 'polypeptide(L)'
;MKRTGLKKYEYADVEHFTSKAGLRFRKIMNKSWHIFLKLGTTRKIHIVDYPQLQKGKNYIFACNHSFDEDVISTLYAIDRNAYVLNGSTDQTEHNSKFFALWANGMIYVKRCDWESRRQAVQKMKRVLNAGNSIMLFPEGGYNNTEEKLINRLFAGPWLLAKECGTEVVPIISFNDYDSKDIYISAGRPIRLDLYEKEEARTLLRDAMATILWKLIEDYAVPLKRMDIPGDLHTFWMEARKQVYECQDWYNDVWEEELTTYKGKISSPEEVNKFVDKVQINEVHAWVLAPR
;
A
#
# COMPACT_ATOMS: atom_id res chain seq x y z
N MET A 1 3.19 -11.16 33.72
CA MET A 1 2.55 -9.92 33.24
C MET A 1 1.20 -10.27 32.62
N LYS A 2 0.08 -9.80 33.17
CA LYS A 2 -1.26 -10.04 32.60
C LYS A 2 -1.31 -9.30 31.24
N ARG A 3 -1.48 -10.02 30.13
CA ARG A 3 -1.69 -9.43 28.80
C ARG A 3 -2.96 -8.56 28.87
N THR A 4 -2.83 -7.28 28.59
CA THR A 4 -3.97 -6.38 28.45
C THR A 4 -4.90 -6.90 27.37
N GLY A 5 -6.22 -6.71 27.50
CA GLY A 5 -7.22 -7.29 26.59
C GLY A 5 -7.03 -6.96 25.11
N LEU A 6 -6.34 -5.84 24.79
CA LEU A 6 -5.99 -5.41 23.43
C LEU A 6 -5.04 -6.38 22.72
N LYS A 7 -4.00 -6.92 23.43
CA LYS A 7 -3.08 -7.92 22.84
C LYS A 7 -3.77 -9.22 22.41
N LYS A 8 -4.95 -9.52 22.95
CA LYS A 8 -5.74 -10.68 22.56
C LYS A 8 -6.28 -10.56 21.12
N TYR A 9 -6.62 -9.36 20.69
CA TYR A 9 -7.15 -9.11 19.34
C TYR A 9 -6.05 -9.05 18.30
N GLU A 10 -4.90 -8.45 18.64
CA GLU A 10 -3.74 -8.38 17.76
C GLU A 10 -3.29 -9.77 17.30
N TYR A 11 -3.17 -10.69 18.26
CA TYR A 11 -2.70 -12.05 18.04
C TYR A 11 -3.83 -13.08 18.02
N ALA A 12 -5.06 -12.67 17.67
CA ALA A 12 -6.13 -13.63 17.44
C ALA A 12 -5.62 -14.73 16.49
N ASP A 13 -5.74 -15.98 16.90
CA ASP A 13 -5.28 -17.09 16.11
C ASP A 13 -5.95 -17.12 14.72
N VAL A 14 -5.33 -17.83 13.79
CA VAL A 14 -5.79 -17.90 12.40
C VAL A 14 -7.22 -18.43 12.32
N GLU A 15 -7.55 -19.47 13.11
CA GLU A 15 -8.85 -20.13 13.09
C GLU A 15 -9.96 -19.20 13.59
N HIS A 16 -9.74 -18.54 14.73
CA HIS A 16 -10.70 -17.62 15.27
C HIS A 16 -10.93 -16.40 14.37
N PHE A 17 -9.83 -15.80 13.88
CA PHE A 17 -9.89 -14.62 13.03
C PHE A 17 -10.65 -14.88 11.73
N THR A 18 -10.44 -16.05 11.10
CA THR A 18 -10.99 -16.44 9.79
C THR A 18 -12.18 -17.38 9.88
N SER A 19 -12.76 -17.60 11.07
CA SER A 19 -13.98 -18.38 11.23
C SER A 19 -15.14 -17.78 10.42
N LYS A 20 -16.11 -18.60 10.02
CA LYS A 20 -17.31 -18.11 9.31
C LYS A 20 -18.02 -16.96 10.04
N ALA A 21 -18.12 -17.05 11.37
CA ALA A 21 -18.68 -15.98 12.20
C ALA A 21 -17.80 -14.72 12.19
N GLY A 22 -16.47 -14.89 12.33
CA GLY A 22 -15.51 -13.80 12.28
C GLY A 22 -15.51 -13.05 10.95
N LEU A 23 -15.56 -13.79 9.83
CA LEU A 23 -15.62 -13.18 8.49
C LEU A 23 -16.96 -12.44 8.26
N ARG A 24 -18.09 -13.01 8.70
CA ARG A 24 -19.41 -12.34 8.65
C ARG A 24 -19.43 -11.06 9.47
N PHE A 25 -18.93 -11.12 10.69
CA PHE A 25 -18.83 -9.97 11.58
C PHE A 25 -18.02 -8.84 10.92
N ARG A 26 -16.82 -9.14 10.40
CA ARG A 26 -15.98 -8.15 9.74
C ARG A 26 -16.57 -7.60 8.45
N LYS A 27 -17.31 -8.41 7.69
CA LYS A 27 -18.03 -7.93 6.50
C LYS A 27 -19.05 -6.85 6.85
N ILE A 28 -19.78 -7.02 7.98
CA ILE A 28 -20.74 -6.03 8.45
C ILE A 28 -20.01 -4.77 8.93
N MET A 29 -18.96 -4.95 9.75
CA MET A 29 -18.17 -3.84 10.28
C MET A 29 -17.50 -3.04 9.16
N ASN A 30 -16.90 -3.69 8.17
CA ASN A 30 -16.25 -3.05 7.04
C ASN A 30 -17.25 -2.22 6.21
N LYS A 31 -18.44 -2.74 5.97
CA LYS A 31 -19.51 -1.99 5.30
C LYS A 31 -19.90 -0.72 6.07
N SER A 32 -20.01 -0.80 7.39
CA SER A 32 -20.29 0.35 8.25
C SER A 32 -19.12 1.35 8.23
N TRP A 33 -17.87 0.84 8.20
CA TRP A 33 -16.67 1.66 8.18
C TRP A 33 -16.56 2.54 6.94
N HIS A 34 -16.96 2.07 5.76
CA HIS A 34 -16.98 2.89 4.54
C HIS A 34 -17.82 4.16 4.68
N ILE A 35 -18.87 4.13 5.51
CA ILE A 35 -19.65 5.33 5.82
C ILE A 35 -18.83 6.31 6.69
N PHE A 36 -18.09 5.79 7.66
CA PHE A 36 -17.25 6.60 8.55
C PHE A 36 -15.98 7.13 7.87
N LEU A 37 -15.44 6.42 6.88
CA LEU A 37 -14.28 6.90 6.10
C LEU A 37 -14.58 8.21 5.39
N LYS A 38 -15.80 8.38 4.88
CA LYS A 38 -16.26 9.63 4.26
C LYS A 38 -16.26 10.83 5.22
N LEU A 39 -16.46 10.57 6.51
CA LEU A 39 -16.55 11.61 7.55
C LEU A 39 -15.22 11.81 8.27
N GLY A 40 -14.25 10.91 8.10
CA GLY A 40 -13.00 10.87 8.86
C GLY A 40 -11.80 11.50 8.20
N THR A 41 -11.90 11.89 6.93
CA THR A 41 -10.82 12.60 6.24
C THR A 41 -11.10 14.09 6.16
N THR A 42 -10.07 14.90 6.42
CA THR A 42 -10.12 16.35 6.23
C THR A 42 -9.73 16.75 4.80
N ARG A 43 -9.24 15.81 4.02
CA ARG A 43 -8.77 15.99 2.65
C ARG A 43 -9.82 15.56 1.64
N LYS A 44 -9.76 16.12 0.43
CA LYS A 44 -10.65 15.74 -0.68
C LYS A 44 -10.03 14.58 -1.44
N ILE A 45 -10.79 13.50 -1.60
CA ILE A 45 -10.34 12.31 -2.32
C ILE A 45 -10.92 12.35 -3.74
N HIS A 46 -10.02 12.29 -4.72
CA HIS A 46 -10.33 12.23 -6.15
C HIS A 46 -9.91 10.86 -6.69
N ILE A 47 -10.88 10.08 -7.16
CA ILE A 47 -10.60 8.82 -7.86
C ILE A 47 -10.57 9.16 -9.35
N VAL A 48 -9.37 9.13 -9.94
CA VAL A 48 -9.14 9.63 -11.30
C VAL A 48 -9.17 8.53 -12.35
N ASP A 49 -8.29 7.55 -12.26
CA ASP A 49 -8.28 6.40 -13.15
C ASP A 49 -8.48 5.12 -12.32
N TYR A 50 -9.60 4.45 -12.55
CA TYR A 50 -9.91 3.22 -11.84
C TYR A 50 -10.55 2.21 -12.80
N PRO A 51 -9.96 1.02 -12.97
CA PRO A 51 -10.48 0.02 -13.91
C PRO A 51 -11.82 -0.53 -13.42
N GLN A 52 -12.68 -0.91 -14.36
CA GLN A 52 -13.88 -1.66 -14.01
C GLN A 52 -13.52 -3.05 -13.51
N LEU A 53 -13.53 -3.22 -12.20
CA LEU A 53 -13.28 -4.50 -11.58
C LEU A 53 -14.53 -5.38 -11.62
N GLN A 54 -14.36 -6.67 -11.92
CA GLN A 54 -15.46 -7.61 -11.99
C GLN A 54 -16.22 -7.68 -10.66
N LYS A 55 -17.53 -7.52 -10.72
CA LYS A 55 -18.40 -7.58 -9.54
C LYS A 55 -18.36 -8.98 -8.92
N GLY A 56 -18.25 -9.03 -7.60
CA GLY A 56 -18.20 -10.29 -6.85
C GLY A 56 -16.85 -11.03 -6.87
N LYS A 57 -15.89 -10.59 -7.67
CA LYS A 57 -14.52 -11.10 -7.65
C LYS A 57 -13.70 -10.38 -6.59
N ASN A 58 -12.87 -11.12 -5.88
CA ASN A 58 -11.91 -10.56 -4.93
C ASN A 58 -10.54 -10.31 -5.59
N TYR A 59 -9.77 -9.40 -4.99
CA TYR A 59 -8.48 -8.96 -5.49
C TYR A 59 -7.47 -8.75 -4.36
N ILE A 60 -6.21 -8.74 -4.70
CA ILE A 60 -5.11 -8.26 -3.87
C ILE A 60 -4.79 -6.84 -4.34
N PHE A 61 -5.05 -5.83 -3.50
CA PHE A 61 -4.69 -4.45 -3.78
C PHE A 61 -3.29 -4.17 -3.27
N ALA A 62 -2.37 -3.88 -4.17
CA ALA A 62 -0.99 -3.52 -3.87
C ALA A 62 -0.86 -2.00 -3.90
N CYS A 63 -0.65 -1.38 -2.74
CA CYS A 63 -0.71 0.06 -2.54
C CYS A 63 0.66 0.62 -2.21
N ASN A 64 0.96 1.85 -2.67
CA ASN A 64 2.11 2.60 -2.16
C ASN A 64 1.83 3.15 -0.76
N HIS A 65 2.88 3.47 -0.02
CA HIS A 65 2.78 4.03 1.33
C HIS A 65 3.64 5.29 1.42
N SER A 66 3.01 6.46 1.39
CA SER A 66 3.72 7.73 1.22
C SER A 66 3.26 8.89 2.11
N PHE A 67 2.11 8.78 2.77
CA PHE A 67 1.61 9.81 3.69
C PHE A 67 0.64 9.20 4.73
N ASP A 68 0.27 9.97 5.73
CA ASP A 68 -0.48 9.53 6.92
C ASP A 68 -1.91 9.03 6.65
N GLU A 69 -2.60 9.61 5.66
CA GLU A 69 -3.99 9.26 5.32
C GLU A 69 -4.12 8.29 4.14
N ASP A 70 -3.03 7.76 3.60
CA ASP A 70 -3.06 6.90 2.41
C ASP A 70 -3.81 5.59 2.61
N VAL A 71 -3.76 4.99 3.81
CA VAL A 71 -4.54 3.79 4.15
C VAL A 71 -6.04 4.07 4.06
N ILE A 72 -6.47 5.18 4.64
CA ILE A 72 -7.89 5.56 4.70
C ILE A 72 -8.40 5.93 3.32
N SER A 73 -7.66 6.76 2.60
CA SER A 73 -8.03 7.22 1.26
C SER A 73 -8.06 6.07 0.25
N THR A 74 -7.11 5.16 0.32
CA THR A 74 -7.09 3.98 -0.56
C THR A 74 -8.23 3.02 -0.23
N LEU A 75 -8.53 2.77 1.04
CA LEU A 75 -9.69 1.97 1.43
C LEU A 75 -11.02 2.59 0.96
N TYR A 76 -11.09 3.92 0.97
CA TYR A 76 -12.25 4.63 0.43
C TYR A 76 -12.46 4.37 -1.08
N ALA A 77 -11.37 4.30 -1.84
CA ALA A 77 -11.42 4.01 -3.27
C ALA A 77 -11.73 2.54 -3.59
N ILE A 78 -11.42 1.62 -2.67
CA ILE A 78 -11.69 0.19 -2.82
C ILE A 78 -13.16 -0.08 -2.50
N ASP A 79 -14.04 -0.06 -3.51
CA ASP A 79 -15.48 -0.30 -3.37
C ASP A 79 -15.81 -1.80 -3.10
N ARG A 80 -15.13 -2.40 -2.12
CA ARG A 80 -15.39 -3.78 -1.68
C ARG A 80 -14.77 -4.09 -0.34
N ASN A 81 -15.25 -5.19 0.29
CA ASN A 81 -14.71 -5.64 1.55
C ASN A 81 -13.25 -6.06 1.40
N ALA A 82 -12.34 -5.27 1.95
CA ALA A 82 -10.90 -5.50 1.93
C ALA A 82 -10.34 -5.57 3.35
N TYR A 83 -9.48 -6.55 3.58
CA TYR A 83 -8.71 -6.71 4.80
C TYR A 83 -7.35 -6.07 4.60
N VAL A 84 -6.82 -5.40 5.60
CA VAL A 84 -5.57 -4.64 5.49
C VAL A 84 -4.47 -5.35 6.27
N LEU A 85 -3.33 -5.61 5.62
CA LEU A 85 -2.11 -6.03 6.32
C LEU A 85 -1.41 -4.79 6.90
N ASN A 86 -1.22 -4.77 8.20
CA ASN A 86 -0.55 -3.69 8.91
C ASN A 86 0.60 -4.18 9.79
N GLY A 87 1.75 -3.49 9.72
CA GLY A 87 2.84 -3.72 10.64
C GLY A 87 2.45 -3.29 12.06
N SER A 88 2.60 -4.19 13.04
CA SER A 88 2.39 -3.84 14.43
C SER A 88 3.63 -3.10 14.95
N THR A 89 3.42 -1.89 15.44
CA THR A 89 4.42 -1.07 16.13
C THR A 89 3.96 -0.80 17.54
N ASP A 90 4.85 -0.37 18.43
CA ASP A 90 4.48 0.02 19.79
C ASP A 90 3.44 1.14 19.81
N GLN A 91 3.46 2.03 18.81
CA GLN A 91 2.47 3.09 18.65
C GLN A 91 1.08 2.54 18.31
N THR A 92 0.99 1.50 17.47
CA THR A 92 -0.29 0.84 17.17
C THR A 92 -0.80 0.04 18.35
N GLU A 93 0.06 -0.55 19.16
CA GLU A 93 -0.32 -1.31 20.36
C GLU A 93 -1.02 -0.46 21.44
N HIS A 94 -0.75 0.83 21.47
CA HIS A 94 -1.33 1.78 22.44
C HIS A 94 -2.49 2.61 21.87
N ASN A 95 -2.85 2.39 20.59
CA ASN A 95 -3.92 3.16 19.95
C ASN A 95 -5.30 2.72 20.44
N SER A 96 -6.11 3.65 20.95
CA SER A 96 -7.50 3.40 21.35
C SER A 96 -8.40 2.87 20.22
N LYS A 97 -8.00 3.10 18.94
CA LYS A 97 -8.71 2.63 17.74
C LYS A 97 -8.37 1.17 17.38
N PHE A 98 -7.46 0.52 18.09
CA PHE A 98 -6.96 -0.81 17.78
C PHE A 98 -8.08 -1.85 17.60
N PHE A 99 -9.03 -1.91 18.53
CA PHE A 99 -10.17 -2.83 18.42
C PHE A 99 -11.03 -2.54 17.18
N ALA A 100 -11.29 -1.26 16.89
CA ALA A 100 -12.09 -0.88 15.72
C ALA A 100 -11.40 -1.28 14.42
N LEU A 101 -10.09 -1.07 14.31
CA LEU A 101 -9.30 -1.49 13.15
C LEU A 101 -9.31 -3.00 12.97
N TRP A 102 -9.09 -3.76 14.06
CA TRP A 102 -9.16 -5.22 14.03
C TRP A 102 -10.56 -5.73 13.63
N ALA A 103 -11.62 -5.13 14.15
CA ALA A 103 -13.01 -5.48 13.83
C ALA A 103 -13.32 -5.23 12.33
N ASN A 104 -12.66 -4.25 11.73
CA ASN A 104 -12.79 -3.93 10.31
C ASN A 104 -11.87 -4.75 9.38
N GLY A 105 -11.12 -5.70 9.91
CA GLY A 105 -10.30 -6.61 9.11
C GLY A 105 -8.82 -6.24 9.03
N MET A 106 -8.30 -5.45 9.97
CA MET A 106 -6.86 -5.23 10.10
C MET A 106 -6.18 -6.53 10.53
N ILE A 107 -5.22 -7.00 9.74
CA ILE A 107 -4.36 -8.16 10.01
C ILE A 107 -3.02 -7.60 10.48
N TYR A 108 -2.73 -7.74 11.77
CA TYR A 108 -1.47 -7.27 12.33
C TYR A 108 -0.35 -8.27 12.10
N VAL A 109 0.85 -7.76 11.83
CA VAL A 109 2.05 -8.55 11.67
C VAL A 109 3.24 -7.91 12.39
N LYS A 110 3.94 -8.67 13.23
CA LYS A 110 5.26 -8.31 13.73
C LYS A 110 6.31 -8.74 12.72
N ARG A 111 6.93 -7.77 12.06
CA ARG A 111 7.81 -8.04 10.92
C ARG A 111 9.07 -8.82 11.32
N CYS A 112 9.62 -8.57 12.50
CA CYS A 112 10.78 -9.29 13.04
C CYS A 112 10.45 -10.67 13.62
N ASP A 113 9.16 -11.01 13.75
CA ASP A 113 8.70 -12.30 14.27
C ASP A 113 8.26 -13.22 13.12
N TRP A 114 9.00 -14.32 12.94
CA TRP A 114 8.72 -15.29 11.89
C TRP A 114 7.34 -15.93 12.03
N GLU A 115 6.93 -16.30 13.26
CA GLU A 115 5.64 -16.93 13.51
C GLU A 115 4.48 -15.95 13.22
N SER A 116 4.63 -14.69 13.63
CA SER A 116 3.65 -13.65 13.31
C SER A 116 3.49 -13.45 11.80
N ARG A 117 4.61 -13.43 11.05
CA ARG A 117 4.57 -13.36 9.57
C ARG A 117 3.85 -14.57 8.97
N ARG A 118 4.16 -15.79 9.45
CA ARG A 118 3.52 -17.02 8.99
C ARG A 118 2.01 -16.99 9.24
N GLN A 119 1.58 -16.59 10.42
CA GLN A 119 0.16 -16.48 10.78
C GLN A 119 -0.56 -15.40 9.95
N ALA A 120 0.08 -14.25 9.71
CA ALA A 120 -0.49 -13.21 8.86
C ALA A 120 -0.73 -13.72 7.42
N VAL A 121 0.23 -14.43 6.83
CA VAL A 121 0.07 -15.06 5.51
C VAL A 121 -1.08 -16.05 5.51
N GLN A 122 -1.20 -16.91 6.53
CA GLN A 122 -2.30 -17.87 6.64
C GLN A 122 -3.67 -17.18 6.76
N LYS A 123 -3.76 -16.10 7.55
CA LYS A 123 -4.99 -15.29 7.64
C LYS A 123 -5.36 -14.71 6.28
N MET A 124 -4.40 -14.10 5.58
CA MET A 124 -4.64 -13.52 4.26
C MET A 124 -5.11 -14.56 3.24
N LYS A 125 -4.49 -15.73 3.18
CA LYS A 125 -4.91 -16.84 2.30
C LYS A 125 -6.35 -17.27 2.57
N ARG A 126 -6.72 -17.46 3.85
CA ARG A 126 -8.08 -17.84 4.21
C ARG A 126 -9.11 -16.76 3.89
N VAL A 127 -8.75 -15.50 4.07
CA VAL A 127 -9.58 -14.34 3.70
C VAL A 127 -9.83 -14.33 2.18
N LEU A 128 -8.79 -14.51 1.37
CA LEU A 128 -8.89 -14.57 -0.10
C LEU A 128 -9.74 -15.77 -0.54
N ASN A 129 -9.49 -16.97 0.00
CA ASN A 129 -10.24 -18.18 -0.32
C ASN A 129 -11.72 -18.10 0.10
N ALA A 130 -12.05 -17.23 1.05
CA ALA A 130 -13.43 -16.93 1.44
C ALA A 130 -14.09 -15.83 0.56
N GLY A 131 -13.43 -15.41 -0.52
CA GLY A 131 -13.96 -14.43 -1.48
C GLY A 131 -13.86 -12.97 -1.03
N ASN A 132 -13.03 -12.66 -0.03
CA ASN A 132 -12.77 -11.28 0.38
C ASN A 132 -11.46 -10.78 -0.22
N SER A 133 -11.30 -9.46 -0.34
CA SER A 133 -10.08 -8.84 -0.87
C SER A 133 -9.06 -8.56 0.25
N ILE A 134 -7.82 -8.39 -0.15
CA ILE A 134 -6.71 -7.94 0.72
C ILE A 134 -6.14 -6.65 0.16
N MET A 135 -5.83 -5.72 1.03
CA MET A 135 -5.03 -4.53 0.76
C MET A 135 -3.71 -4.65 1.52
N LEU A 136 -2.62 -4.40 0.87
CA LEU A 136 -1.29 -4.43 1.47
C LEU A 136 -0.36 -3.41 0.83
N PHE A 137 0.67 -3.03 1.58
CA PHE A 137 1.71 -2.11 1.16
C PHE A 137 2.99 -2.93 0.89
N PRO A 138 3.25 -3.31 -0.37
CA PRO A 138 4.33 -4.23 -0.68
C PRO A 138 5.73 -3.64 -0.52
N GLU A 139 5.86 -2.32 -0.41
CA GLU A 139 7.11 -1.65 -0.03
C GLU A 139 7.50 -1.96 1.43
N GLY A 140 6.53 -2.36 2.25
CA GLY A 140 6.75 -2.74 3.64
C GLY A 140 6.83 -1.57 4.61
N GLY A 141 6.85 -0.34 4.17
CA GLY A 141 6.87 0.91 4.94
C GLY A 141 6.72 2.10 4.03
N TYR A 142 6.84 3.29 4.59
CA TYR A 142 6.82 4.51 3.82
C TYR A 142 8.02 4.61 2.88
N ASN A 143 7.80 5.08 1.67
CA ASN A 143 8.90 5.40 0.77
C ASN A 143 9.49 6.77 1.12
N ASN A 144 10.67 6.74 1.72
CA ASN A 144 11.43 7.93 2.11
C ASN A 144 12.58 8.25 1.17
N THR A 145 12.70 7.50 0.07
CA THR A 145 13.78 7.74 -0.88
C THR A 145 13.44 8.94 -1.76
N GLU A 146 14.43 9.80 -1.97
CA GLU A 146 14.35 10.97 -2.85
C GLU A 146 14.35 10.61 -4.33
N GLU A 147 14.85 9.42 -4.66
CA GLU A 147 15.22 9.02 -6.01
C GLU A 147 14.34 7.94 -6.61
N LYS A 148 13.48 7.32 -5.81
CA LYS A 148 12.66 6.20 -6.27
C LYS A 148 11.18 6.52 -6.12
N LEU A 149 10.44 6.41 -7.18
CA LEU A 149 8.98 6.51 -7.14
C LEU A 149 8.38 5.42 -6.27
N ILE A 150 8.83 4.19 -6.45
CA ILE A 150 8.41 3.01 -5.68
C ILE A 150 9.67 2.23 -5.27
N ASN A 151 9.78 1.88 -4.01
CA ASN A 151 10.85 1.05 -3.48
C ASN A 151 10.76 -0.40 -3.99
N ARG A 152 11.77 -1.20 -3.66
CA ARG A 152 11.72 -2.63 -3.86
C ARG A 152 10.52 -3.24 -3.15
N LEU A 153 9.75 -4.06 -3.86
CA LEU A 153 8.57 -4.71 -3.29
C LEU A 153 8.92 -6.04 -2.61
N PHE A 154 8.29 -6.32 -1.48
CA PHE A 154 8.26 -7.67 -0.90
C PHE A 154 7.44 -8.62 -1.77
N ALA A 155 7.75 -9.91 -1.68
CA ALA A 155 7.11 -10.96 -2.47
C ALA A 155 5.66 -11.30 -2.05
N GLY A 156 5.11 -10.63 -1.04
CA GLY A 156 3.77 -10.91 -0.51
C GLY A 156 2.66 -10.96 -1.56
N PRO A 157 2.52 -9.97 -2.44
CA PRO A 157 1.50 -9.99 -3.50
C PRO A 157 1.64 -11.18 -4.44
N TRP A 158 2.87 -11.49 -4.89
CA TRP A 158 3.14 -12.63 -5.74
C TRP A 158 2.82 -13.97 -5.06
N LEU A 159 3.25 -14.14 -3.80
CA LEU A 159 2.99 -15.35 -3.03
C LEU A 159 1.49 -15.61 -2.88
N LEU A 160 0.73 -14.60 -2.52
CA LEU A 160 -0.72 -14.70 -2.37
C LEU A 160 -1.41 -14.95 -3.70
N ALA A 161 -0.97 -14.27 -4.77
CA ALA A 161 -1.49 -14.51 -6.11
C ALA A 161 -1.27 -15.96 -6.55
N LYS A 162 -0.05 -16.49 -6.36
CA LYS A 162 0.33 -17.85 -6.73
C LYS A 162 -0.43 -18.92 -5.94
N GLU A 163 -0.62 -18.70 -4.65
CA GLU A 163 -1.26 -19.69 -3.78
C GLU A 163 -2.79 -19.64 -3.80
N CYS A 164 -3.39 -18.48 -4.11
CA CYS A 164 -4.84 -18.31 -4.09
C CYS A 164 -5.45 -18.11 -5.49
N GLY A 165 -4.65 -18.01 -6.55
CA GLY A 165 -5.13 -17.71 -7.90
C GLY A 165 -5.79 -16.34 -8.04
N THR A 166 -5.46 -15.40 -7.14
CA THR A 166 -6.10 -14.08 -7.05
C THR A 166 -5.26 -13.03 -7.77
N GLU A 167 -5.91 -12.24 -8.62
CA GLU A 167 -5.25 -11.15 -9.35
C GLU A 167 -4.86 -10.01 -8.44
N VAL A 168 -3.77 -9.32 -8.79
CA VAL A 168 -3.25 -8.16 -8.07
C VAL A 168 -3.59 -6.88 -8.82
N VAL A 169 -4.14 -5.91 -8.11
CA VAL A 169 -4.46 -4.57 -8.64
C VAL A 169 -3.45 -3.60 -8.05
N PRO A 170 -2.57 -2.98 -8.87
CA PRO A 170 -1.76 -1.87 -8.41
C PRO A 170 -2.65 -0.66 -8.19
N ILE A 171 -2.56 -0.03 -7.03
CA ILE A 171 -3.31 1.17 -6.69
C ILE A 171 -2.38 2.18 -6.03
N ILE A 172 -2.45 3.42 -6.48
CA ILE A 172 -1.59 4.51 -6.02
C ILE A 172 -2.44 5.61 -5.43
N SER A 173 -2.01 6.06 -4.29
CA SER A 173 -2.50 7.24 -3.60
C SER A 173 -1.41 8.31 -3.63
N PHE A 174 -1.72 9.47 -4.19
CA PHE A 174 -0.82 10.60 -4.33
C PHE A 174 -1.41 11.84 -3.63
N ASN A 175 -0.57 12.50 -2.85
CA ASN A 175 -0.87 13.78 -2.25
C ASN A 175 0.32 14.70 -2.45
N ASP A 176 0.12 15.85 -3.04
CA ASP A 176 1.14 16.89 -3.10
C ASP A 176 1.25 17.58 -1.73
N TYR A 177 2.45 17.90 -1.28
CA TYR A 177 2.77 18.23 0.12
C TYR A 177 1.91 19.31 0.77
N ASP A 178 1.57 20.35 0.03
CA ASP A 178 0.75 21.46 0.52
C ASP A 178 -0.73 21.34 0.12
N SER A 179 -1.10 20.28 -0.56
CA SER A 179 -2.46 20.09 -1.06
C SER A 179 -3.35 19.37 -0.04
N LYS A 180 -4.60 19.80 0.03
CA LYS A 180 -5.67 19.06 0.71
C LYS A 180 -6.32 18.02 -0.19
N ASP A 181 -5.84 17.86 -1.42
CA ASP A 181 -6.37 16.94 -2.38
C ASP A 181 -5.54 15.65 -2.39
N ILE A 182 -6.23 14.51 -2.41
CA ILE A 182 -5.64 13.18 -2.58
C ILE A 182 -6.15 12.62 -3.89
N TYR A 183 -5.25 12.21 -4.76
CA TYR A 183 -5.56 11.58 -6.04
C TYR A 183 -5.28 10.09 -5.97
N ILE A 184 -6.25 9.28 -6.40
CA ILE A 184 -6.15 7.83 -6.40
C ILE A 184 -6.36 7.32 -7.81
N SER A 185 -5.42 6.50 -8.25
CA SER A 185 -5.44 5.82 -9.54
C SER A 185 -5.08 4.35 -9.38
N ALA A 186 -5.66 3.48 -10.21
CA ALA A 186 -5.38 2.06 -10.19
C ALA A 186 -5.17 1.50 -11.59
N GLY A 187 -4.25 0.55 -11.71
CA GLY A 187 -4.04 -0.19 -12.95
C GLY A 187 -4.99 -1.38 -13.10
N ARG A 188 -4.97 -2.00 -14.28
CA ARG A 188 -5.71 -3.21 -14.57
C ARG A 188 -5.18 -4.40 -13.74
N PRO A 189 -6.03 -5.38 -13.39
CA PRO A 189 -5.62 -6.56 -12.63
C PRO A 189 -4.50 -7.36 -13.33
N ILE A 190 -3.51 -7.76 -12.57
CA ILE A 190 -2.32 -8.49 -13.05
C ILE A 190 -2.36 -9.92 -12.50
N ARG A 191 -2.17 -10.92 -13.35
CA ARG A 191 -1.96 -12.32 -13.01
C ARG A 191 -0.49 -12.55 -12.64
N LEU A 192 -0.08 -12.12 -11.43
CA LEU A 192 1.30 -12.26 -10.97
C LEU A 192 1.73 -13.73 -10.82
N ASP A 193 0.79 -14.64 -10.68
CA ASP A 193 1.01 -16.09 -10.61
C ASP A 193 1.56 -16.70 -11.91
N LEU A 194 1.46 -15.99 -13.04
CA LEU A 194 1.99 -16.39 -14.34
C LEU A 194 3.47 -16.04 -14.53
N TYR A 195 4.06 -15.30 -13.60
CA TYR A 195 5.45 -14.82 -13.67
C TYR A 195 6.31 -15.47 -12.59
N GLU A 196 7.60 -15.54 -12.87
CA GLU A 196 8.56 -15.89 -11.82
C GLU A 196 8.64 -14.77 -10.78
N LYS A 197 9.02 -15.11 -9.57
CA LYS A 197 8.96 -14.24 -8.39
C LYS A 197 9.58 -12.85 -8.62
N GLU A 198 10.77 -12.79 -9.17
CA GLU A 198 11.46 -11.49 -9.35
C GLU A 198 10.88 -10.70 -10.54
N GLU A 199 10.44 -11.37 -11.60
CA GLU A 199 9.73 -10.75 -12.72
C GLU A 199 8.40 -10.15 -12.25
N ALA A 200 7.61 -10.91 -11.50
CA ALA A 200 6.34 -10.46 -10.93
C ALA A 200 6.50 -9.21 -10.04
N ARG A 201 7.55 -9.19 -9.20
CA ARG A 201 7.86 -8.05 -8.33
C ARG A 201 8.26 -6.82 -9.13
N THR A 202 9.10 -7.02 -10.15
CA THR A 202 9.52 -5.95 -11.05
C THR A 202 8.34 -5.38 -11.82
N LEU A 203 7.54 -6.22 -12.45
CA LEU A 203 6.36 -5.80 -13.20
C LEU A 203 5.38 -5.01 -12.34
N LEU A 204 5.08 -5.50 -11.13
CA LEU A 204 4.19 -4.81 -10.21
C LEU A 204 4.76 -3.45 -9.80
N ARG A 205 6.06 -3.38 -9.46
CA ARG A 205 6.72 -2.13 -9.09
C ARG A 205 6.68 -1.13 -10.24
N ASP A 206 7.01 -1.56 -11.45
CA ASP A 206 7.07 -0.68 -12.61
C ASP A 206 5.67 -0.19 -13.02
N ALA A 207 4.63 -1.03 -12.86
CA ALA A 207 3.24 -0.60 -13.01
C ALA A 207 2.85 0.45 -11.96
N MET A 208 3.19 0.23 -10.69
CA MET A 208 2.93 1.19 -9.60
C MET A 208 3.68 2.50 -9.83
N ALA A 209 4.95 2.45 -10.22
CA ALA A 209 5.76 3.63 -10.52
C ALA A 209 5.20 4.43 -11.71
N THR A 210 4.72 3.75 -12.74
CA THR A 210 4.11 4.39 -13.91
C THR A 210 2.83 5.13 -13.53
N ILE A 211 1.97 4.53 -12.70
CA ILE A 211 0.76 5.19 -12.19
C ILE A 211 1.13 6.42 -11.35
N LEU A 212 2.10 6.28 -10.44
CA LEU A 212 2.53 7.39 -9.60
C LEU A 212 3.07 8.53 -10.43
N TRP A 213 3.92 8.22 -11.43
CA TRP A 213 4.46 9.24 -12.32
C TRP A 213 3.36 9.97 -13.09
N LYS A 214 2.35 9.25 -13.59
CA LYS A 214 1.19 9.87 -14.23
C LYS A 214 0.46 10.83 -13.30
N LEU A 215 0.26 10.46 -12.03
CA LEU A 215 -0.37 11.34 -11.04
C LEU A 215 0.47 12.59 -10.76
N ILE A 216 1.80 12.46 -10.74
CA ILE A 216 2.71 13.60 -10.60
C ILE A 216 2.58 14.53 -11.81
N GLU A 217 2.60 13.99 -13.03
CA GLU A 217 2.48 14.79 -14.26
C GLU A 217 1.14 15.52 -14.38
N ASP A 218 0.07 14.87 -13.93
CA ASP A 218 -1.29 15.40 -14.10
C ASP A 218 -1.70 16.35 -12.95
N TYR A 219 -1.17 16.17 -11.74
CA TYR A 219 -1.72 16.79 -10.52
C TYR A 219 -0.71 17.42 -9.58
N ALA A 220 0.59 17.18 -9.70
CA ALA A 220 1.56 17.86 -8.87
C ALA A 220 1.67 19.34 -9.23
N VAL A 221 1.91 20.18 -8.23
CA VAL A 221 2.23 21.58 -8.49
C VAL A 221 3.55 21.68 -9.24
N PRO A 222 3.61 22.35 -10.40
CA PRO A 222 4.85 22.51 -11.14
C PRO A 222 5.93 23.17 -10.28
N LEU A 223 7.00 22.44 -10.00
CA LEU A 223 8.12 22.91 -9.19
C LEU A 223 9.42 22.83 -10.01
N LYS A 224 10.07 23.94 -10.24
CA LYS A 224 11.35 23.97 -10.92
C LYS A 224 12.47 23.70 -9.93
N ARG A 225 13.46 22.91 -10.32
CA ARG A 225 14.62 22.61 -9.47
C ARG A 225 15.30 23.87 -8.93
N MET A 226 15.37 24.94 -9.73
CA MET A 226 15.99 26.20 -9.36
C MET A 226 15.18 26.97 -8.30
N ASP A 227 13.92 26.67 -8.12
CA ASP A 227 13.04 27.32 -7.11
C ASP A 227 13.12 26.60 -5.76
N ILE A 228 13.80 25.44 -5.68
CA ILE A 228 14.01 24.71 -4.43
C ILE A 228 15.18 25.34 -3.67
N PRO A 229 14.94 25.88 -2.46
CA PRO A 229 16.00 26.46 -1.65
C PRO A 229 16.94 25.38 -1.12
N GLY A 230 18.24 25.60 -1.31
CA GLY A 230 19.26 24.68 -0.80
C GLY A 230 19.42 23.39 -1.62
N ASP A 231 19.74 22.32 -0.96
CA ASP A 231 19.89 21.02 -1.59
C ASP A 231 18.58 20.21 -1.58
N LEU A 232 18.48 19.28 -2.53
CA LEU A 232 17.27 18.47 -2.73
C LEU A 232 17.00 17.56 -1.51
N HIS A 233 18.04 17.06 -0.85
CA HIS A 233 17.90 16.21 0.33
C HIS A 233 17.19 16.96 1.46
N THR A 234 17.66 18.15 1.81
CA THR A 234 17.04 18.99 2.83
C THR A 234 15.58 19.30 2.49
N PHE A 235 15.31 19.65 1.23
CA PHE A 235 13.93 19.87 0.76
C PHE A 235 13.03 18.67 0.99
N TRP A 236 13.49 17.47 0.61
CA TRP A 236 12.73 16.24 0.79
C TRP A 236 12.54 15.85 2.26
N MET A 237 13.57 16.04 3.09
CA MET A 237 13.49 15.79 4.53
C MET A 237 12.43 16.65 5.20
N GLU A 238 12.39 17.94 4.89
CA GLU A 238 11.36 18.86 5.42
C GLU A 238 9.97 18.48 4.92
N ALA A 239 9.82 18.24 3.62
CA ALA A 239 8.55 17.88 3.01
C ALA A 239 7.96 16.56 3.57
N ARG A 240 8.81 15.65 4.07
CA ARG A 240 8.41 14.34 4.61
C ARG A 240 8.63 14.19 6.11
N LYS A 241 8.84 15.27 6.81
CA LYS A 241 9.14 15.26 8.25
C LYS A 241 8.16 14.42 9.08
N GLN A 242 6.86 14.55 8.82
CA GLN A 242 5.84 13.77 9.52
C GLN A 242 5.97 12.26 9.28
N VAL A 243 6.37 11.87 8.07
CA VAL A 243 6.60 10.46 7.72
C VAL A 243 7.83 9.91 8.43
N TYR A 244 8.90 10.71 8.50
CA TYR A 244 10.13 10.33 9.22
C TYR A 244 9.91 10.20 10.73
N GLU A 245 9.14 11.09 11.34
CA GLU A 245 8.83 11.04 12.77
C GLU A 245 8.03 9.78 13.17
N CYS A 246 7.32 9.15 12.22
CA CYS A 246 6.59 7.91 12.46
C CYS A 246 7.44 6.63 12.29
N GLN A 247 8.73 6.72 11.99
CA GLN A 247 9.53 5.60 11.47
C GLN A 247 10.69 5.11 12.35
N ASP A 248 10.69 5.36 13.62
CA ASP A 248 11.78 4.96 14.56
C ASP A 248 12.25 3.50 14.48
N TRP A 249 11.47 2.61 13.85
CA TRP A 249 11.78 1.17 13.78
C TRP A 249 12.27 0.72 12.39
N TYR A 250 12.21 1.57 11.37
CA TYR A 250 12.49 1.20 9.98
C TYR A 250 13.99 1.20 9.67
N ASN A 251 14.74 2.04 10.37
CA ASN A 251 16.13 2.32 10.05
C ASN A 251 17.09 1.17 10.40
N ASP A 252 16.75 0.30 11.37
CA ASP A 252 17.73 -0.63 11.93
C ASP A 252 17.88 -1.97 11.20
N VAL A 253 16.88 -2.43 10.41
CA VAL A 253 16.88 -3.85 9.96
C VAL A 253 16.72 -4.03 8.44
N TRP A 254 16.21 -3.02 7.70
CA TRP A 254 15.77 -3.24 6.32
C TRP A 254 16.32 -2.25 5.28
N GLU A 255 17.09 -1.26 5.72
CA GLU A 255 17.57 -0.17 4.85
C GLU A 255 18.37 -0.69 3.66
N GLU A 256 19.29 -1.64 3.89
CA GLU A 256 20.13 -2.22 2.84
C GLU A 256 19.36 -3.12 1.86
N GLU A 257 18.36 -3.88 2.33
CA GLU A 257 17.53 -4.73 1.48
C GLU A 257 16.49 -3.95 0.67
N LEU A 258 15.98 -2.85 1.19
CA LEU A 258 14.95 -2.04 0.56
C LEU A 258 15.52 -1.05 -0.44
N THR A 259 16.70 -0.51 -0.17
CA THR A 259 17.34 0.49 -1.04
C THR A 259 18.03 -0.11 -2.26
N THR A 260 18.48 -1.36 -2.18
CA THR A 260 19.21 -1.99 -3.29
C THR A 260 18.27 -2.79 -4.19
N TYR A 261 17.86 -2.19 -5.29
CA TYR A 261 17.10 -2.88 -6.33
C TYR A 261 18.04 -3.73 -7.22
N LYS A 262 17.83 -5.04 -7.26
CA LYS A 262 18.63 -6.00 -8.05
C LYS A 262 17.89 -6.61 -9.25
N GLY A 263 16.65 -6.21 -9.49
CA GLY A 263 15.82 -6.75 -10.57
C GLY A 263 16.04 -6.04 -11.91
N LYS A 264 15.70 -6.73 -12.99
CA LYS A 264 15.61 -6.10 -14.32
C LYS A 264 14.39 -5.17 -14.35
N ILE A 265 14.49 -4.09 -15.09
CA ILE A 265 13.38 -3.22 -15.44
C ILE A 265 12.47 -3.99 -16.40
N SER A 266 11.15 -3.92 -16.22
CA SER A 266 10.18 -4.49 -17.15
C SER A 266 10.18 -3.71 -18.45
N SER A 267 9.85 -4.37 -19.57
CA SER A 267 9.72 -3.63 -20.83
C SER A 267 8.51 -2.70 -20.80
N PRO A 268 8.57 -1.52 -21.46
CA PRO A 268 7.42 -0.63 -21.55
C PRO A 268 6.17 -1.33 -22.11
N GLU A 269 6.34 -2.23 -23.06
CA GLU A 269 5.24 -2.99 -23.68
C GLU A 269 4.55 -3.89 -22.67
N GLU A 270 5.31 -4.50 -21.75
CA GLU A 270 4.75 -5.36 -20.68
C GLU A 270 3.98 -4.52 -19.67
N VAL A 271 4.55 -3.41 -19.20
CA VAL A 271 3.92 -2.50 -18.24
C VAL A 271 2.63 -1.89 -18.79
N ASN A 272 2.65 -1.46 -20.06
CA ASN A 272 1.50 -0.82 -20.71
C ASN A 272 0.31 -1.75 -20.97
N LYS A 273 0.44 -3.06 -20.74
CA LYS A 273 -0.73 -3.97 -20.68
C LYS A 273 -1.63 -3.67 -19.47
N PHE A 274 -1.09 -3.12 -18.42
CA PHE A 274 -1.77 -2.95 -17.14
C PHE A 274 -2.00 -1.49 -16.74
N VAL A 275 -1.17 -0.59 -17.26
CA VAL A 275 -1.29 0.86 -17.02
C VAL A 275 -1.19 1.62 -18.34
N ASP A 276 -1.76 2.81 -18.38
CA ASP A 276 -1.71 3.64 -19.58
C ASP A 276 -0.37 4.34 -19.69
N LYS A 277 0.05 4.56 -20.94
CA LYS A 277 1.30 5.24 -21.25
C LYS A 277 1.29 6.68 -20.73
N VAL A 278 2.37 7.07 -20.05
CA VAL A 278 2.54 8.42 -19.52
C VAL A 278 3.18 9.33 -20.56
N GLN A 279 2.69 10.56 -20.67
CA GLN A 279 3.37 11.64 -21.37
C GLN A 279 4.16 12.45 -20.35
N ILE A 280 5.48 12.42 -20.47
CA ILE A 280 6.40 13.10 -19.54
C ILE A 280 6.38 14.61 -19.81
N ASN A 281 6.17 15.37 -18.74
CA ASN A 281 6.25 16.83 -18.74
C ASN A 281 7.68 17.27 -18.40
N GLU A 282 8.23 18.20 -19.17
CA GLU A 282 9.59 18.74 -18.96
C GLU A 282 9.76 19.35 -17.56
N VAL A 283 8.70 19.91 -16.99
CA VAL A 283 8.73 20.54 -15.67
C VAL A 283 9.06 19.54 -14.56
N HIS A 284 8.61 18.31 -14.68
CA HIS A 284 8.83 17.25 -13.68
C HIS A 284 9.96 16.28 -14.03
N ALA A 285 10.43 16.29 -15.27
CA ALA A 285 11.42 15.32 -15.76
C ALA A 285 12.74 15.33 -14.95
N TRP A 286 13.11 16.45 -14.34
CA TRP A 286 14.31 16.57 -13.53
C TRP A 286 14.29 15.67 -12.28
N VAL A 287 13.13 15.30 -11.77
CA VAL A 287 12.99 14.37 -10.62
C VAL A 287 13.55 12.99 -10.95
N LEU A 288 13.52 12.62 -12.23
CA LEU A 288 14.03 11.32 -12.72
C LEU A 288 15.50 11.40 -13.19
N ALA A 289 16.10 12.59 -13.20
CA ALA A 289 17.47 12.72 -13.65
C ALA A 289 18.42 11.97 -12.70
N PRO A 290 19.31 11.12 -13.22
CA PRO A 290 20.35 10.51 -12.39
C PRO A 290 21.24 11.61 -11.83
N ARG A 291 21.62 11.47 -10.57
CA ARG A 291 22.58 12.36 -9.89
C ARG A 291 24.00 11.99 -10.25
#